data_54cd475be59bee177d7d16c420b8977d
#
_entry.id   54cd475be59bee177d7d16c420b8977d
#
_cell.length_a   1.000
_cell.length_b   1.000
_cell.length_c   1.000
_cell.angle_alpha   90.00
_cell.angle_beta   90.00
_cell.angle_gamma   90.00
#
_symmetry.space_group_name_H-M   'P 1'
#
loop_
_entity.id
_entity.type
_entity.pdbx_description
1 polymer ?
#
loop_
_entity_poly.entity_id
_entity_poly.type
_entity_poly.pdbx_seq_one_letter_code
_entity_poly.pdbx_strand_id
1 'polypeptide(L)'
;MNQFVFSSLDLSVIPQRKTAIIGTAATITSLIPEGLALLTSVALALGVIKLSRMNVLTQELSAIETLARVDVLCLDKTGTITEGQMNVEQVLYYAEEKPEVDKIMSFIIALDEEQNASMEALKKYFDTSQKSNFELETYHPFSSETKYQSIELKGGSTYNLGAFDLVAKELTTKQNADIEKALDEGYRILALSQSKPSEKDSLVCLILLKYRPKKEAKRILEYFEKQGTKIKIISVDHPKTVSLIAKEVGLEADYVGLSELPDDEKEFKKIVEEKTIFGRITPERKRDIIASLKSNGHTVGMIGDGINDILALKKSDCPIALGSGNEATKSVAQFILLKNDFSVLPDILKEGRKVINNITRVASMNLLRVIYTFTLTVLLLITHHLFPLESINLMMMGIFTVGIPSALLVLEKDEKRNEEDILQKIRNNALPTGIIIGVAIFAMLALAYKFPIYTSFTNGHVVTHYKEFISDVTLIIGSVQLFSLYLLCRPLSRFRAIVITGMTALFYGTYFIEPVTKFLGIAPFTSFRFLIPTSICILLILIIRADVILKS
;
A
#
# COMPACT_ATOMS: atom_id res chain seq x y z
N MET A 1 57.48 -28.23 -6.61
CA MET A 1 56.56 -28.06 -5.47
C MET A 1 55.94 -26.70 -5.59
N ASN A 2 54.74 -26.63 -6.12
CA ASN A 2 54.18 -25.46 -6.72
C ASN A 2 53.50 -24.59 -5.64
N GLN A 3 54.14 -23.47 -5.35
CA GLN A 3 53.48 -22.38 -4.64
C GLN A 3 52.54 -21.65 -5.64
N PHE A 4 51.31 -22.13 -5.72
CA PHE A 4 50.27 -21.32 -6.24
C PHE A 4 50.03 -20.12 -5.29
N VAL A 5 49.88 -18.94 -5.87
CA VAL A 5 49.79 -17.61 -5.26
C VAL A 5 48.64 -17.48 -4.22
N PHE A 6 48.07 -18.54 -3.74
CA PHE A 6 47.00 -18.55 -2.72
C PHE A 6 47.45 -19.04 -1.35
N SER A 7 48.76 -19.26 -1.16
CA SER A 7 49.26 -19.60 0.15
C SER A 7 49.29 -18.39 1.07
N SER A 8 48.69 -18.56 2.23
CA SER A 8 48.77 -17.73 3.45
C SER A 8 49.20 -16.28 3.25
N LEU A 9 48.39 -15.38 3.72
CA LEU A 9 48.62 -13.94 3.81
C LEU A 9 49.99 -13.55 4.41
N ASP A 10 51.05 -13.80 3.67
CA ASP A 10 52.32 -13.16 3.94
C ASP A 10 52.31 -11.75 3.33
N LEU A 11 51.80 -10.78 4.10
CA LEU A 11 51.70 -9.39 3.73
C LEU A 11 53.06 -8.70 3.54
N SER A 12 54.16 -9.41 3.65
CA SER A 12 55.50 -8.88 3.45
C SER A 12 55.87 -8.65 1.98
N VAL A 13 55.17 -9.34 1.04
CA VAL A 13 55.45 -9.22 -0.39
C VAL A 13 54.48 -8.21 -1.04
N ILE A 14 55.02 -7.11 -1.58
CA ILE A 14 54.25 -6.00 -2.18
C ILE A 14 53.20 -6.41 -3.22
N PRO A 15 53.42 -7.35 -4.14
CA PRO A 15 52.38 -7.86 -5.05
C PRO A 15 51.19 -8.52 -4.37
N GLN A 16 51.47 -9.31 -3.31
CA GLN A 16 50.41 -10.01 -2.55
C GLN A 16 49.55 -9.03 -1.71
N ARG A 17 50.17 -7.98 -1.15
CA ARG A 17 49.41 -6.90 -0.46
C ARG A 17 48.46 -6.18 -1.41
N LYS A 18 48.91 -5.85 -2.64
CA LYS A 18 48.07 -5.19 -3.65
C LYS A 18 46.87 -6.06 -4.02
N THR A 19 47.05 -7.34 -4.26
CA THR A 19 46.00 -8.28 -4.61
C THR A 19 45.01 -8.48 -3.43
N ALA A 20 45.52 -8.57 -2.20
CA ALA A 20 44.68 -8.66 -1.00
C ALA A 20 43.82 -7.42 -0.79
N ILE A 21 44.39 -6.21 -0.95
CA ILE A 21 43.66 -4.94 -0.85
C ILE A 21 42.58 -4.85 -1.92
N ILE A 22 42.88 -5.15 -3.18
CA ILE A 22 41.92 -5.12 -4.28
C ILE A 22 40.80 -6.14 -4.05
N GLY A 23 41.11 -7.36 -3.65
CA GLY A 23 40.12 -8.39 -3.35
C GLY A 23 39.23 -8.03 -2.17
N THR A 24 39.80 -7.45 -1.11
CA THR A 24 39.02 -6.97 0.04
C THR A 24 38.10 -5.82 -0.35
N ALA A 25 38.60 -4.85 -1.09
CA ALA A 25 37.80 -3.74 -1.61
C ALA A 25 36.66 -4.25 -2.51
N ALA A 26 36.94 -5.17 -3.43
CA ALA A 26 35.93 -5.79 -4.28
C ALA A 26 34.85 -6.53 -3.47
N THR A 27 35.25 -7.25 -2.44
CA THR A 27 34.33 -7.96 -1.53
C THR A 27 33.41 -6.96 -0.80
N ILE A 28 33.97 -5.93 -0.16
CA ILE A 28 33.21 -4.93 0.58
C ILE A 28 32.22 -4.22 -0.35
N THR A 29 32.68 -3.78 -1.51
CA THR A 29 31.80 -3.10 -2.49
C THR A 29 30.67 -4.00 -2.97
N SER A 30 30.91 -5.29 -3.16
CA SER A 30 29.88 -6.23 -3.62
C SER A 30 28.87 -6.63 -2.54
N LEU A 31 29.20 -6.46 -1.27
CA LEU A 31 28.28 -6.66 -0.14
C LEU A 31 27.30 -5.48 0.06
N ILE A 32 27.60 -4.33 -0.51
CA ILE A 32 26.70 -3.15 -0.42
C ILE A 32 25.76 -3.15 -1.63
N PRO A 33 24.43 -3.25 -1.42
CA PRO A 33 23.47 -3.24 -2.52
C PRO A 33 23.15 -1.79 -2.98
N GLU A 34 24.16 -1.07 -3.49
CA GLU A 34 24.05 0.36 -3.86
C GLU A 34 22.90 0.63 -4.84
N GLY A 35 22.69 -0.26 -5.82
CA GLY A 35 21.60 -0.12 -6.79
C GLY A 35 20.20 -0.25 -6.20
N LEU A 36 20.04 -0.90 -5.04
CA LEU A 36 18.73 -1.13 -4.43
C LEU A 36 18.08 0.19 -3.98
N ALA A 37 18.80 1.01 -3.23
CA ALA A 37 18.29 2.29 -2.73
C ALA A 37 17.92 3.24 -3.88
N LEU A 38 18.80 3.37 -4.88
CA LEU A 38 18.56 4.22 -6.05
C LEU A 38 17.33 3.75 -6.85
N LEU A 39 17.26 2.48 -7.20
CA LEU A 39 16.18 1.95 -8.03
C LEU A 39 14.84 1.94 -7.29
N THR A 40 14.84 1.71 -5.97
CA THR A 40 13.65 1.83 -5.13
C THR A 40 13.14 3.28 -5.13
N SER A 41 14.02 4.26 -4.91
CA SER A 41 13.65 5.68 -4.94
C SER A 41 13.10 6.10 -6.30
N VAL A 42 13.72 5.64 -7.40
CA VAL A 42 13.22 5.91 -8.77
C VAL A 42 11.86 5.27 -9.00
N ALA A 43 11.64 4.02 -8.56
CA ALA A 43 10.34 3.34 -8.70
C ALA A 43 9.22 4.08 -7.95
N LEU A 44 9.48 4.50 -6.71
CA LEU A 44 8.55 5.29 -5.91
C LEU A 44 8.27 6.66 -6.54
N ALA A 45 9.31 7.37 -6.99
CA ALA A 45 9.16 8.68 -7.65
C ALA A 45 8.31 8.59 -8.93
N LEU A 46 8.52 7.57 -9.77
CA LEU A 46 7.70 7.32 -10.95
C LEU A 46 6.25 7.02 -10.58
N GLY A 47 6.01 6.28 -9.50
CA GLY A 47 4.68 6.05 -8.93
C GLY A 47 4.00 7.36 -8.55
N VAL A 48 4.68 8.23 -7.78
CA VAL A 48 4.16 9.55 -7.37
C VAL A 48 3.82 10.42 -8.58
N ILE A 49 4.72 10.50 -9.57
CA ILE A 49 4.47 11.29 -10.80
C ILE A 49 3.19 10.78 -11.50
N LYS A 50 3.00 9.48 -11.56
CA LYS A 50 1.80 8.91 -12.19
C LYS A 50 0.54 9.21 -11.37
N LEU A 51 0.57 9.09 -10.04
CA LEU A 51 -0.53 9.44 -9.16
C LEU A 51 -0.88 10.93 -9.25
N SER A 52 0.11 11.81 -9.32
CA SER A 52 -0.10 13.25 -9.52
C SER A 52 -0.86 13.56 -10.82
N ARG A 53 -0.56 12.84 -11.91
CA ARG A 53 -1.33 12.96 -13.18
C ARG A 53 -2.79 12.53 -13.06
N MET A 54 -3.11 11.72 -12.05
CA MET A 54 -4.47 11.27 -11.73
C MET A 54 -5.15 12.19 -10.69
N ASN A 55 -4.58 13.39 -10.42
CA ASN A 55 -5.01 14.34 -9.40
C ASN A 55 -4.98 13.75 -7.97
N VAL A 56 -4.01 12.92 -7.68
CA VAL A 56 -3.74 12.37 -6.36
C VAL A 56 -2.43 12.96 -5.86
N LEU A 57 -2.50 13.72 -4.77
CA LEU A 57 -1.32 14.23 -4.10
C LEU A 57 -0.83 13.18 -3.10
N THR A 58 0.42 12.78 -3.22
CA THR A 58 1.10 11.87 -2.30
C THR A 58 2.02 12.69 -1.42
N GLN A 59 1.85 12.64 -0.11
CA GLN A 59 2.67 13.40 0.85
C GLN A 59 3.95 12.65 1.25
N GLU A 60 3.91 11.33 1.23
CA GLU A 60 5.04 10.47 1.58
C GLU A 60 5.28 9.40 0.51
N LEU A 61 6.54 9.20 0.12
CA LEU A 61 6.89 8.18 -0.88
C LEU A 61 6.53 6.75 -0.41
N SER A 62 6.71 6.48 0.87
CA SER A 62 6.39 5.19 1.53
C SER A 62 4.91 4.84 1.50
N ALA A 63 4.03 5.84 1.37
CA ALA A 63 2.58 5.65 1.32
C ALA A 63 2.15 4.71 0.18
N ILE A 64 2.85 4.76 -0.96
CA ILE A 64 2.57 3.87 -2.10
C ILE A 64 2.75 2.40 -1.72
N GLU A 65 3.77 2.11 -0.91
CA GLU A 65 4.01 0.75 -0.41
C GLU A 65 2.89 0.29 0.52
N THR A 66 2.53 1.13 1.48
CA THR A 66 1.48 0.83 2.44
C THR A 66 0.13 0.57 1.75
N LEU A 67 -0.22 1.43 0.79
CA LEU A 67 -1.47 1.28 0.03
C LEU A 67 -1.55 -0.06 -0.72
N ALA A 68 -0.45 -0.51 -1.30
CA ALA A 68 -0.40 -1.79 -2.03
C ALA A 68 -0.70 -3.00 -1.14
N ARG A 69 -0.46 -2.88 0.18
CA ARG A 69 -0.68 -3.93 1.19
C ARG A 69 -2.05 -3.87 1.85
N VAL A 70 -2.82 -2.79 1.63
CA VAL A 70 -4.15 -2.62 2.24
C VAL A 70 -5.05 -3.81 1.92
N ASP A 71 -5.51 -4.49 2.95
CA ASP A 71 -6.44 -5.61 2.89
C ASP A 71 -7.81 -5.31 3.52
N VAL A 72 -7.89 -4.23 4.34
CA VAL A 72 -9.14 -3.67 4.83
C VAL A 72 -9.21 -2.19 4.50
N LEU A 73 -10.27 -1.78 3.79
CA LEU A 73 -10.53 -0.39 3.45
C LEU A 73 -11.73 0.12 4.23
N CYS A 74 -11.49 1.03 5.16
CA CYS A 74 -12.51 1.71 5.93
C CYS A 74 -12.91 3.02 5.24
N LEU A 75 -14.20 3.21 5.05
CA LEU A 75 -14.77 4.35 4.34
C LEU A 75 -15.66 5.15 5.30
N ASP A 76 -15.45 6.46 5.39
CA ASP A 76 -16.55 7.31 5.85
C ASP A 76 -17.62 7.35 4.78
N LYS A 77 -18.90 7.38 5.17
CA LYS A 77 -20.02 7.36 4.23
C LYS A 77 -20.08 8.64 3.40
N THR A 78 -20.05 9.78 4.11
CA THR A 78 -20.34 11.11 3.54
C THR A 78 -19.21 11.60 2.65
N GLY A 79 -19.52 12.15 1.47
CA GLY A 79 -18.50 12.60 0.52
C GLY A 79 -17.68 11.48 -0.15
N THR A 80 -17.63 10.26 0.41
CA THR A 80 -16.92 9.10 -0.14
C THR A 80 -17.83 8.24 -1.00
N ILE A 81 -18.81 7.57 -0.41
CA ILE A 81 -19.77 6.70 -1.12
C ILE A 81 -20.93 7.55 -1.68
N THR A 82 -21.26 8.66 -1.01
CA THR A 82 -22.29 9.60 -1.42
C THR A 82 -21.69 10.87 -2.00
N GLU A 83 -22.51 11.65 -2.71
CA GLU A 83 -22.11 12.93 -3.34
C GLU A 83 -21.76 14.03 -2.32
N GLY A 84 -21.92 13.77 -1.01
CA GLY A 84 -21.68 14.73 0.07
C GLY A 84 -22.79 15.77 0.21
N GLN A 85 -23.69 15.89 -0.77
CA GLN A 85 -24.85 16.74 -0.73
C GLN A 85 -26.09 15.93 -0.35
N MET A 86 -27.01 16.58 0.38
CA MET A 86 -28.32 16.06 0.71
C MET A 86 -29.40 16.95 0.16
N ASN A 87 -30.58 16.38 -0.05
CA ASN A 87 -31.77 17.16 -0.36
C ASN A 87 -32.86 16.85 0.67
N VAL A 88 -33.64 17.84 1.03
CA VAL A 88 -34.89 17.63 1.76
C VAL A 88 -35.91 17.07 0.77
N GLU A 89 -36.34 15.83 0.97
CA GLU A 89 -37.33 15.17 0.11
C GLU A 89 -38.75 15.43 0.64
N GLN A 90 -38.91 15.45 1.96
CA GLN A 90 -40.23 15.64 2.59
C GLN A 90 -40.09 16.23 4.00
N VAL A 91 -41.08 17.03 4.41
CA VAL A 91 -41.27 17.47 5.79
C VAL A 91 -42.63 16.98 6.28
N LEU A 92 -42.63 16.22 7.39
CA LEU A 92 -43.83 15.74 8.05
C LEU A 92 -44.16 16.67 9.22
N TYR A 93 -45.26 17.43 9.12
CA TYR A 93 -45.67 18.38 10.12
C TYR A 93 -46.65 17.72 11.10
N TYR A 94 -46.45 17.96 12.40
CA TYR A 94 -47.32 17.51 13.46
C TYR A 94 -47.97 18.65 14.24
N ALA A 95 -47.47 19.88 14.07
CA ALA A 95 -48.10 21.09 14.56
C ALA A 95 -49.21 21.57 13.59
N GLU A 96 -50.23 22.25 14.16
CA GLU A 96 -51.43 22.65 13.39
C GLU A 96 -51.16 23.71 12.31
N GLU A 97 -50.16 24.61 12.49
CA GLU A 97 -49.89 25.73 11.59
C GLU A 97 -48.54 25.54 10.84
N LYS A 98 -48.58 24.95 9.64
CA LYS A 98 -47.44 24.81 8.73
C LYS A 98 -46.60 26.07 8.50
N PRO A 99 -47.25 27.26 8.19
CA PRO A 99 -46.49 28.45 7.90
C PRO A 99 -45.67 28.98 9.09
N GLU A 100 -46.11 28.71 10.31
CA GLU A 100 -45.39 29.14 11.51
C GLU A 100 -44.14 28.26 11.76
N VAL A 101 -44.26 26.94 11.52
CA VAL A 101 -43.14 26.03 11.58
C VAL A 101 -42.06 26.39 10.55
N ASP A 102 -42.44 26.75 9.31
CA ASP A 102 -41.52 27.17 8.27
C ASP A 102 -40.78 28.45 8.64
N LYS A 103 -41.45 29.42 9.28
CA LYS A 103 -40.82 30.68 9.77
C LYS A 103 -39.82 30.38 10.89
N ILE A 104 -40.14 29.46 11.83
CA ILE A 104 -39.23 29.09 12.89
C ILE A 104 -38.02 28.34 12.31
N MET A 105 -38.22 27.43 11.36
CA MET A 105 -37.13 26.75 10.66
C MET A 105 -36.24 27.76 9.94
N SER A 106 -36.81 28.69 9.19
CA SER A 106 -36.06 29.75 8.49
C SER A 106 -35.23 30.60 9.47
N PHE A 107 -35.81 30.91 10.64
CA PHE A 107 -35.12 31.66 11.69
C PHE A 107 -33.94 30.88 12.29
N ILE A 108 -34.13 29.60 12.65
CA ILE A 108 -33.08 28.75 13.17
C ILE A 108 -31.93 28.59 12.15
N ILE A 109 -32.28 28.34 10.89
CA ILE A 109 -31.32 28.18 9.79
C ILE A 109 -30.52 29.47 9.53
N ALA A 110 -31.13 30.62 9.69
CA ALA A 110 -30.46 31.91 9.51
C ALA A 110 -29.45 32.23 10.62
N LEU A 111 -29.61 31.67 11.82
CA LEU A 111 -28.70 31.82 12.95
C LEU A 111 -27.46 30.92 12.82
N ASP A 112 -27.54 29.84 12.04
CA ASP A 112 -26.49 28.87 11.93
C ASP A 112 -25.44 29.25 10.89
N GLU A 113 -24.21 29.49 11.35
CA GLU A 113 -23.03 29.79 10.53
C GLU A 113 -22.31 28.52 10.02
N GLU A 114 -22.66 27.34 10.54
CA GLU A 114 -22.02 26.09 10.11
C GLU A 114 -22.38 25.71 8.67
N GLN A 115 -21.37 25.37 7.90
CA GLN A 115 -21.52 24.88 6.53
C GLN A 115 -21.46 23.33 6.54
N ASN A 116 -22.51 22.67 7.05
CA ASN A 116 -22.65 21.22 6.94
C ASN A 116 -23.72 20.84 5.90
N ALA A 117 -23.60 19.63 5.32
CA ALA A 117 -24.47 19.19 4.24
C ALA A 117 -25.97 19.16 4.59
N SER A 118 -26.32 18.95 5.87
CA SER A 118 -27.70 19.00 6.34
C SER A 118 -28.23 20.43 6.32
N MET A 119 -27.44 21.37 6.83
CA MET A 119 -27.81 22.77 6.89
C MET A 119 -27.91 23.40 5.49
N GLU A 120 -27.02 23.03 4.57
CA GLU A 120 -27.13 23.43 3.16
C GLU A 120 -28.42 22.92 2.51
N ALA A 121 -28.84 21.67 2.81
CA ALA A 121 -30.07 21.10 2.31
C ALA A 121 -31.31 21.88 2.88
N LEU A 122 -31.25 22.21 4.17
CA LEU A 122 -32.30 23.01 4.82
C LEU A 122 -32.36 24.45 4.23
N LYS A 123 -31.20 25.13 4.02
CA LYS A 123 -31.11 26.44 3.40
C LYS A 123 -31.67 26.47 1.98
N LYS A 124 -31.59 25.36 1.23
CA LYS A 124 -32.20 25.27 -0.11
C LYS A 124 -33.70 25.04 -0.09
N TYR A 125 -34.23 24.42 0.95
CA TYR A 125 -35.62 24.05 1.05
C TYR A 125 -36.47 25.14 1.72
N PHE A 126 -36.00 25.73 2.82
CA PHE A 126 -36.66 26.77 3.57
C PHE A 126 -36.20 28.16 3.11
N ASP A 127 -37.16 29.08 2.89
CA ASP A 127 -36.86 30.45 2.47
C ASP A 127 -36.32 31.29 3.63
N THR A 128 -34.99 31.43 3.70
CA THR A 128 -34.30 32.18 4.76
C THR A 128 -34.41 33.72 4.57
N SER A 129 -35.00 34.21 3.48
CA SER A 129 -35.18 35.64 3.25
C SER A 129 -36.39 36.23 4.01
N GLN A 130 -37.26 35.41 4.55
CA GLN A 130 -38.42 35.84 5.34
C GLN A 130 -38.00 36.46 6.66
N LYS A 131 -38.32 37.75 6.87
CA LYS A 131 -38.12 38.41 8.16
C LYS A 131 -39.07 37.78 9.18
N SER A 132 -38.54 37.14 10.20
CA SER A 132 -39.29 36.64 11.35
C SER A 132 -39.32 37.71 12.45
N ASN A 133 -40.46 37.85 13.13
CA ASN A 133 -40.60 38.75 14.28
C ASN A 133 -40.25 38.01 15.61
N PHE A 134 -39.49 36.90 15.55
CA PHE A 134 -39.08 36.18 16.76
C PHE A 134 -37.97 36.93 17.47
N GLU A 135 -38.11 37.11 18.78
CA GLU A 135 -37.08 37.69 19.63
C GLU A 135 -36.29 36.57 20.30
N LEU A 136 -35.00 36.44 19.95
CA LEU A 136 -34.09 35.46 20.48
C LEU A 136 -33.69 35.84 21.91
N GLU A 137 -33.71 34.89 22.84
CA GLU A 137 -33.18 35.02 24.20
C GLU A 137 -31.81 34.32 24.29
N THR A 138 -31.74 33.04 23.90
CA THR A 138 -30.49 32.24 23.95
C THR A 138 -30.37 31.38 22.69
N TYR A 139 -29.14 31.23 22.17
CA TYR A 139 -28.81 30.32 21.08
C TYR A 139 -27.68 29.38 21.51
N HIS A 140 -27.92 28.10 21.41
CA HIS A 140 -26.94 27.04 21.59
C HIS A 140 -26.66 26.42 20.21
N PRO A 141 -25.47 26.65 19.63
CA PRO A 141 -25.13 26.13 18.30
C PRO A 141 -25.04 24.60 18.31
N PHE A 142 -25.10 24.01 17.14
CA PHE A 142 -24.90 22.58 16.95
C PHE A 142 -23.53 22.12 17.48
N SER A 143 -23.48 20.96 18.14
CA SER A 143 -22.22 20.30 18.44
C SER A 143 -22.26 18.82 18.03
N SER A 144 -21.11 18.26 17.68
CA SER A 144 -20.99 16.83 17.36
C SER A 144 -21.24 15.92 18.57
N GLU A 145 -21.16 16.48 19.78
CA GLU A 145 -21.42 15.79 21.04
C GLU A 145 -22.91 15.72 21.34
N THR A 146 -23.60 16.85 21.31
CA THR A 146 -25.06 16.94 21.55
C THR A 146 -25.89 16.50 20.35
N LYS A 147 -25.40 16.68 19.11
CA LYS A 147 -26.06 16.37 17.83
C LYS A 147 -27.36 17.12 17.57
N TYR A 148 -27.59 18.23 18.26
CA TYR A 148 -28.68 19.19 18.02
C TYR A 148 -28.24 20.61 18.34
N GLN A 149 -28.97 21.58 17.83
CA GLN A 149 -28.92 22.98 18.19
C GLN A 149 -30.21 23.40 18.86
N SER A 150 -30.17 24.42 19.71
CA SER A 150 -31.32 24.89 20.49
C SER A 150 -31.44 26.41 20.45
N ILE A 151 -32.66 26.91 20.32
CA ILE A 151 -32.98 28.33 20.47
C ILE A 151 -34.01 28.51 21.57
N GLU A 152 -33.81 29.51 22.39
CA GLU A 152 -34.81 30.03 23.33
C GLU A 152 -35.37 31.36 22.84
N LEU A 153 -36.68 31.45 22.76
CA LEU A 153 -37.39 32.68 22.37
C LEU A 153 -37.92 33.39 23.62
N LYS A 154 -37.92 34.72 23.57
CA LYS A 154 -38.62 35.54 24.60
C LYS A 154 -40.09 35.10 24.66
N GLY A 155 -40.53 34.62 25.84
CA GLY A 155 -41.82 33.97 26.03
C GLY A 155 -41.71 32.52 26.48
N GLY A 156 -40.50 32.01 26.64
CA GLY A 156 -40.19 30.75 27.26
C GLY A 156 -40.36 29.52 26.39
N SER A 157 -40.52 29.68 25.09
CA SER A 157 -40.51 28.54 24.15
C SER A 157 -39.11 28.19 23.69
N THR A 158 -38.69 26.97 23.88
CA THR A 158 -37.40 26.42 23.42
C THR A 158 -37.65 25.49 22.25
N TYR A 159 -36.89 25.68 21.16
CA TYR A 159 -36.89 24.79 19.98
C TYR A 159 -35.56 24.10 19.82
N ASN A 160 -35.62 22.77 19.65
CA ASN A 160 -34.44 21.94 19.42
C ASN A 160 -34.50 21.33 18.02
N LEU A 161 -33.46 21.57 17.22
CA LEU A 161 -33.32 21.01 15.86
C LEU A 161 -32.10 20.08 15.81
N GLY A 162 -32.29 18.82 15.49
CA GLY A 162 -31.19 17.86 15.42
C GLY A 162 -31.61 16.43 15.11
N ALA A 163 -30.78 15.47 15.49
CA ALA A 163 -31.06 14.05 15.28
C ALA A 163 -32.32 13.63 16.02
N PHE A 164 -33.26 12.96 15.33
CA PHE A 164 -34.58 12.63 15.86
C PHE A 164 -34.53 11.86 17.16
N ASP A 165 -33.60 10.92 17.30
CA ASP A 165 -33.42 10.05 18.48
C ASP A 165 -32.95 10.79 19.76
N LEU A 166 -32.48 12.03 19.61
CA LEU A 166 -32.02 12.87 20.72
C LEU A 166 -32.99 14.01 21.02
N VAL A 167 -33.70 14.50 20.01
CA VAL A 167 -34.59 15.66 20.10
C VAL A 167 -36.02 15.25 20.37
N ALA A 168 -36.49 14.12 19.84
CA ALA A 168 -37.86 13.66 19.96
C ALA A 168 -37.99 12.62 21.10
N LYS A 169 -38.21 13.08 22.31
CA LYS A 169 -38.22 12.21 23.52
C LYS A 169 -39.55 11.50 23.76
N GLU A 170 -40.67 12.17 23.53
CA GLU A 170 -42.02 11.60 23.70
C GLU A 170 -42.71 11.53 22.32
N LEU A 171 -42.85 10.33 21.77
CA LEU A 171 -43.43 10.09 20.47
C LEU A 171 -44.78 9.39 20.54
N THR A 172 -45.72 9.84 19.74
CA THR A 172 -46.99 9.14 19.53
C THR A 172 -46.79 7.89 18.67
N THR A 173 -47.75 6.96 18.71
CA THR A 173 -47.71 5.75 17.87
C THR A 173 -47.59 6.08 16.37
N LYS A 174 -48.26 7.15 15.90
CA LYS A 174 -48.18 7.61 14.54
C LYS A 174 -46.77 8.13 14.18
N GLN A 175 -46.21 8.97 15.04
CA GLN A 175 -44.87 9.54 14.85
C GLN A 175 -43.78 8.45 14.82
N ASN A 176 -43.89 7.43 15.69
CA ASN A 176 -43.01 6.27 15.66
C ASN A 176 -43.11 5.50 14.32
N ALA A 177 -44.33 5.25 13.85
CA ALA A 177 -44.56 4.58 12.57
C ALA A 177 -44.00 5.36 11.39
N ASP A 178 -44.16 6.69 11.40
CA ASP A 178 -43.59 7.58 10.35
C ASP A 178 -42.04 7.56 10.37
N ILE A 179 -41.44 7.54 11.58
CA ILE A 179 -39.99 7.43 11.75
C ILE A 179 -39.48 6.07 11.24
N GLU A 180 -40.11 4.97 11.65
CA GLU A 180 -39.71 3.64 11.20
C GLU A 180 -39.81 3.50 9.68
N LYS A 181 -40.92 3.97 9.11
CA LYS A 181 -41.10 4.00 7.66
C LYS A 181 -40.00 4.81 6.94
N ALA A 182 -39.70 5.99 7.44
CA ALA A 182 -38.66 6.84 6.86
C ALA A 182 -37.25 6.20 6.98
N LEU A 183 -36.97 5.52 8.10
CA LEU A 183 -35.73 4.75 8.26
C LEU A 183 -35.68 3.57 7.29
N ASP A 184 -36.80 2.88 7.06
CA ASP A 184 -36.91 1.77 6.10
C ASP A 184 -36.72 2.22 4.64
N GLU A 185 -37.08 3.46 4.33
CA GLU A 185 -36.87 4.10 3.03
C GLU A 185 -35.47 4.75 2.89
N GLY A 186 -34.63 4.67 3.94
CA GLY A 186 -33.22 5.13 3.90
C GLY A 186 -33.05 6.64 4.13
N TYR A 187 -34.06 7.33 4.63
CA TYR A 187 -33.91 8.74 4.94
C TYR A 187 -33.05 8.99 6.18
N ARG A 188 -32.27 10.06 6.15
CA ARG A 188 -31.75 10.68 7.35
C ARG A 188 -32.82 11.58 7.91
N ILE A 189 -33.15 11.41 9.20
CA ILE A 189 -34.23 12.11 9.84
C ILE A 189 -33.68 13.18 10.79
N LEU A 190 -34.03 14.43 10.57
CA LEU A 190 -33.90 15.49 11.56
C LEU A 190 -35.28 15.76 12.18
N ALA A 191 -35.31 16.15 13.45
CA ALA A 191 -36.52 16.52 14.15
C ALA A 191 -36.41 17.95 14.68
N LEU A 192 -37.51 18.68 14.63
CA LEU A 192 -37.71 19.89 15.38
C LEU A 192 -38.70 19.58 16.52
N SER A 193 -38.26 19.78 17.76
CA SER A 193 -39.16 19.72 18.95
C SER A 193 -39.34 21.12 19.56
N GLN A 194 -40.44 21.29 20.26
CA GLN A 194 -40.74 22.46 21.04
C GLN A 194 -40.97 22.06 22.51
N SER A 195 -40.31 22.78 23.43
CA SER A 195 -40.56 22.74 24.87
C SER A 195 -41.15 24.07 25.31
N LYS A 196 -42.26 24.06 26.06
CA LYS A 196 -42.85 25.23 26.67
C LYS A 196 -42.81 25.09 28.18
N PRO A 197 -42.75 26.21 28.94
CA PRO A 197 -42.85 26.16 30.38
C PRO A 197 -44.15 25.46 30.80
N SER A 198 -44.03 24.40 31.62
CA SER A 198 -45.16 23.62 32.13
C SER A 198 -45.85 22.66 31.14
N GLU A 199 -45.38 22.52 29.92
CA GLU A 199 -45.86 21.55 28.92
C GLU A 199 -44.79 20.49 28.65
N LYS A 200 -45.23 19.32 28.17
CA LYS A 200 -44.32 18.26 27.73
C LYS A 200 -43.70 18.63 26.37
N ASP A 201 -42.47 18.15 26.14
CA ASP A 201 -41.79 18.29 24.86
C ASP A 201 -42.67 17.73 23.72
N SER A 202 -42.93 18.50 22.70
CA SER A 202 -43.75 18.11 21.55
C SER A 202 -42.92 18.07 20.27
N LEU A 203 -43.08 17.01 19.49
CA LEU A 203 -42.51 16.95 18.16
C LEU A 203 -43.28 17.86 17.21
N VAL A 204 -42.59 18.84 16.61
CA VAL A 204 -43.18 19.87 15.70
C VAL A 204 -43.16 19.36 14.25
N CYS A 205 -42.02 18.87 13.79
CA CYS A 205 -41.90 18.26 12.47
C CYS A 205 -40.72 17.30 12.38
N LEU A 206 -40.80 16.39 11.41
CA LEU A 206 -39.68 15.56 10.94
C LEU A 206 -39.28 16.02 9.55
N ILE A 207 -37.97 16.15 9.32
CA ILE A 207 -37.39 16.54 8.05
C ILE A 207 -36.64 15.34 7.49
N LEU A 208 -37.10 14.85 6.36
CA LEU A 208 -36.57 13.67 5.69
C LEU A 208 -35.54 14.09 4.64
N LEU A 209 -34.28 13.74 4.90
CA LEU A 209 -33.16 14.05 4.03
C LEU A 209 -32.71 12.80 3.29
N LYS A 210 -32.38 12.93 2.01
CA LYS A 210 -31.87 11.81 1.21
C LYS A 210 -30.47 12.10 0.70
N TYR A 211 -29.59 11.11 0.88
CA TYR A 211 -28.29 11.10 0.26
C TYR A 211 -28.37 10.52 -1.15
N ARG A 212 -27.54 11.01 -2.05
CA ARG A 212 -27.37 10.42 -3.38
C ARG A 212 -26.06 9.62 -3.40
N PRO A 213 -26.11 8.31 -3.64
CA PRO A 213 -24.90 7.53 -3.88
C PRO A 213 -24.18 8.01 -5.14
N LYS A 214 -22.85 8.01 -5.12
CA LYS A 214 -22.06 8.27 -6.32
C LYS A 214 -22.27 7.15 -7.34
N LYS A 215 -22.46 7.48 -8.61
CA LYS A 215 -22.73 6.52 -9.70
C LYS A 215 -21.66 5.43 -9.81
N GLU A 216 -20.41 5.79 -9.54
CA GLU A 216 -19.25 4.91 -9.64
C GLU A 216 -19.04 4.02 -8.40
N ALA A 217 -19.70 4.32 -7.27
CA ALA A 217 -19.44 3.66 -5.99
C ALA A 217 -19.59 2.14 -6.07
N LYS A 218 -20.66 1.65 -6.69
CA LYS A 218 -20.89 0.21 -6.88
C LYS A 218 -19.72 -0.48 -7.58
N ARG A 219 -19.28 0.05 -8.72
CA ARG A 219 -18.18 -0.53 -9.52
C ARG A 219 -16.86 -0.57 -8.72
N ILE A 220 -16.61 0.46 -7.91
CA ILE A 220 -15.39 0.59 -7.12
C ILE A 220 -15.38 -0.42 -5.97
N LEU A 221 -16.49 -0.54 -5.24
CA LEU A 221 -16.62 -1.49 -4.14
C LEU A 221 -16.49 -2.93 -4.66
N GLU A 222 -17.19 -3.29 -5.74
CA GLU A 222 -17.05 -4.60 -6.38
C GLU A 222 -15.60 -4.88 -6.85
N TYR A 223 -14.86 -3.84 -7.30
CA TYR A 223 -13.46 -4.00 -7.66
C TYR A 223 -12.63 -4.39 -6.45
N PHE A 224 -12.78 -3.69 -5.31
CA PHE A 224 -12.02 -3.98 -4.10
C PHE A 224 -12.33 -5.37 -3.54
N GLU A 225 -13.61 -5.77 -3.52
CA GLU A 225 -14.01 -7.12 -3.11
C GLU A 225 -13.39 -8.21 -3.99
N LYS A 226 -13.44 -8.06 -5.33
CA LYS A 226 -12.76 -8.96 -6.28
C LYS A 226 -11.26 -9.03 -6.08
N GLN A 227 -10.67 -7.97 -5.52
CA GLN A 227 -9.25 -7.93 -5.17
C GLN A 227 -8.95 -8.51 -3.78
N GLY A 228 -9.96 -9.04 -3.08
CA GLY A 228 -9.83 -9.60 -1.74
C GLY A 228 -9.59 -8.54 -0.65
N THR A 229 -9.96 -7.27 -0.91
CA THR A 229 -9.93 -6.21 0.10
C THR A 229 -11.28 -6.14 0.78
N LYS A 230 -11.33 -6.30 2.11
CA LYS A 230 -12.55 -6.16 2.90
C LYS A 230 -12.94 -4.69 2.96
N ILE A 231 -14.22 -4.40 2.73
CA ILE A 231 -14.76 -3.03 2.87
C ILE A 231 -15.46 -2.91 4.22
N LYS A 232 -15.21 -1.82 4.93
CA LYS A 232 -15.96 -1.45 6.14
C LYS A 232 -16.42 0.00 6.04
N ILE A 233 -17.69 0.26 6.39
CA ILE A 233 -18.27 1.61 6.38
C ILE A 233 -18.43 2.05 7.84
N ILE A 234 -17.86 3.20 8.18
CA ILE A 234 -17.89 3.76 9.53
C ILE A 234 -18.49 5.15 9.47
N SER A 235 -19.67 5.33 10.07
CA SER A 235 -20.45 6.57 9.95
C SER A 235 -20.98 7.07 11.29
N VAL A 236 -21.20 8.38 11.37
CA VAL A 236 -21.91 9.02 12.49
C VAL A 236 -23.44 8.93 12.34
N ASP A 237 -23.95 8.52 11.18
CA ASP A 237 -25.37 8.38 10.90
C ASP A 237 -25.97 7.09 11.50
N HIS A 238 -27.30 7.05 11.50
CA HIS A 238 -28.06 5.89 11.99
C HIS A 238 -27.67 4.62 11.20
N PRO A 239 -27.38 3.47 11.87
CA PRO A 239 -26.85 2.28 11.21
C PRO A 239 -27.77 1.74 10.10
N LYS A 240 -29.09 1.80 10.29
CA LYS A 240 -30.08 1.36 9.28
C LYS A 240 -30.02 2.21 8.01
N THR A 241 -29.90 3.53 8.14
CA THR A 241 -29.74 4.44 6.98
C THR A 241 -28.44 4.15 6.21
N VAL A 242 -27.35 3.89 6.95
CA VAL A 242 -26.05 3.54 6.33
C VAL A 242 -26.13 2.20 5.59
N SER A 243 -26.81 1.20 6.19
CA SER A 243 -27.01 -0.12 5.59
C SER A 243 -27.80 -0.05 4.27
N LEU A 244 -28.84 0.77 4.22
CA LEU A 244 -29.64 0.93 3.00
C LEU A 244 -28.85 1.60 1.87
N ILE A 245 -28.07 2.63 2.20
CA ILE A 245 -27.17 3.26 1.22
C ILE A 245 -26.11 2.26 0.74
N ALA A 246 -25.55 1.46 1.65
CA ALA A 246 -24.60 0.41 1.29
C ALA A 246 -25.23 -0.62 0.35
N LYS A 247 -26.47 -1.02 0.57
CA LYS A 247 -27.23 -1.93 -0.28
C LYS A 247 -27.48 -1.35 -1.67
N GLU A 248 -27.79 -0.07 -1.78
CA GLU A 248 -27.95 0.62 -3.09
C GLU A 248 -26.66 0.56 -3.93
N VAL A 249 -25.49 0.57 -3.29
CA VAL A 249 -24.18 0.45 -3.97
C VAL A 249 -23.68 -0.99 -4.06
N GLY A 250 -24.53 -1.98 -3.75
CA GLY A 250 -24.27 -3.40 -3.95
C GLY A 250 -23.53 -4.09 -2.81
N LEU A 251 -23.37 -3.44 -1.65
CA LEU A 251 -22.75 -4.01 -0.46
C LEU A 251 -23.85 -4.52 0.50
N GLU A 252 -24.18 -5.81 0.39
CA GLU A 252 -25.07 -6.47 1.37
C GLU A 252 -24.24 -6.86 2.59
N ALA A 253 -24.51 -6.21 3.73
CA ALA A 253 -23.69 -6.41 4.91
C ALA A 253 -24.45 -6.15 6.20
N ASP A 254 -24.03 -6.86 7.24
CA ASP A 254 -24.49 -6.67 8.60
C ASP A 254 -24.03 -5.33 9.18
N TYR A 255 -24.88 -4.70 9.94
CA TYR A 255 -24.60 -3.44 10.61
C TYR A 255 -24.66 -3.57 12.13
N VAL A 256 -24.02 -2.64 12.82
CA VAL A 256 -24.02 -2.50 14.28
C VAL A 256 -24.04 -1.02 14.65
N GLY A 257 -24.79 -0.69 15.71
CA GLY A 257 -24.82 0.66 16.30
C GLY A 257 -23.84 0.82 17.45
N LEU A 258 -23.54 2.06 17.83
CA LEU A 258 -22.65 2.36 18.96
C LEU A 258 -23.10 1.69 20.27
N SER A 259 -24.41 1.69 20.55
CA SER A 259 -24.99 1.09 21.78
C SER A 259 -24.85 -0.43 21.86
N GLU A 260 -24.58 -1.08 20.73
CA GLU A 260 -24.43 -2.53 20.63
C GLU A 260 -22.94 -2.96 20.68
N LEU A 261 -22.01 -1.99 20.68
CA LEU A 261 -20.59 -2.27 20.77
C LEU A 261 -20.18 -2.49 22.23
N PRO A 262 -19.62 -3.67 22.58
CA PRO A 262 -19.21 -3.98 23.94
C PRO A 262 -17.97 -3.17 24.36
N ASP A 263 -17.79 -3.04 25.69
CA ASP A 263 -16.58 -2.47 26.28
C ASP A 263 -15.48 -3.54 26.46
N ASP A 264 -15.83 -4.84 26.47
CA ASP A 264 -14.86 -5.92 26.51
C ASP A 264 -14.03 -5.96 25.23
N GLU A 265 -12.72 -5.90 25.37
CA GLU A 265 -11.78 -5.78 24.24
C GLU A 265 -11.84 -7.00 23.29
N LYS A 266 -12.03 -8.21 23.82
CA LYS A 266 -12.06 -9.43 22.99
C LYS A 266 -13.33 -9.52 22.18
N GLU A 267 -14.46 -9.20 22.80
CA GLU A 267 -15.76 -9.21 22.15
C GLU A 267 -15.86 -8.08 21.12
N PHE A 268 -15.33 -6.90 21.46
CA PHE A 268 -15.21 -5.77 20.52
C PHE A 268 -14.39 -6.14 19.28
N LYS A 269 -13.22 -6.78 19.45
CA LYS A 269 -12.38 -7.24 18.33
C LYS A 269 -13.10 -8.21 17.42
N LYS A 270 -13.89 -9.12 17.98
CA LYS A 270 -14.69 -10.09 17.23
C LYS A 270 -15.77 -9.39 16.41
N ILE A 271 -16.53 -8.48 17.01
CA ILE A 271 -17.59 -7.72 16.33
C ILE A 271 -16.99 -6.86 15.21
N VAL A 272 -15.86 -6.20 15.47
CA VAL A 272 -15.17 -5.38 14.46
C VAL A 272 -14.69 -6.22 13.27
N GLU A 273 -14.29 -7.46 13.50
CA GLU A 273 -13.90 -8.37 12.39
C GLU A 273 -15.11 -8.81 11.57
N GLU A 274 -16.22 -9.21 12.25
CA GLU A 274 -17.39 -9.79 11.60
C GLU A 274 -18.26 -8.74 10.90
N LYS A 275 -18.50 -7.59 11.55
CA LYS A 275 -19.44 -6.57 11.03
C LYS A 275 -18.78 -5.69 9.98
N THR A 276 -19.58 -5.29 9.00
CA THR A 276 -19.13 -4.46 7.87
C THR A 276 -19.54 -3.00 8.02
N ILE A 277 -20.68 -2.72 8.65
CA ILE A 277 -21.24 -1.38 8.77
C ILE A 277 -21.34 -0.97 10.23
N PHE A 278 -20.80 0.20 10.54
CA PHE A 278 -20.78 0.79 11.88
C PHE A 278 -21.49 2.15 11.85
N GLY A 279 -22.60 2.27 12.59
CA GLY A 279 -23.39 3.49 12.64
C GLY A 279 -23.40 4.17 14.00
N ARG A 280 -23.69 5.48 14.06
CA ARG A 280 -23.65 6.33 15.27
C ARG A 280 -22.29 6.40 15.96
N ILE A 281 -21.21 6.11 15.25
CA ILE A 281 -19.85 5.96 15.79
C ILE A 281 -19.25 7.34 16.10
N THR A 282 -18.70 7.50 17.33
CA THR A 282 -17.95 8.70 17.72
C THR A 282 -16.53 8.69 17.13
N PRO A 283 -15.83 9.84 17.07
CA PRO A 283 -14.44 9.91 16.58
C PRO A 283 -13.49 8.96 17.33
N GLU A 284 -13.65 8.81 18.65
CA GLU A 284 -12.84 7.93 19.48
C GLU A 284 -13.11 6.45 19.12
N ARG A 285 -14.38 6.07 18.98
CA ARG A 285 -14.74 4.70 18.59
C ARG A 285 -14.35 4.40 17.13
N LYS A 286 -14.35 5.40 16.20
CA LYS A 286 -13.77 5.23 14.86
C LYS A 286 -12.29 4.84 14.96
N ARG A 287 -11.52 5.54 15.78
CA ARG A 287 -10.11 5.21 16.06
C ARG A 287 -9.97 3.79 16.62
N ASP A 288 -10.83 3.40 17.58
CA ASP A 288 -10.75 2.10 18.25
C ASP A 288 -11.07 0.94 17.28
N ILE A 289 -12.02 1.13 16.36
CA ILE A 289 -12.29 0.18 15.27
C ILE A 289 -11.04 -0.03 14.41
N ILE A 290 -10.40 1.05 13.96
CA ILE A 290 -9.16 0.97 13.18
C ILE A 290 -8.05 0.28 13.97
N ALA A 291 -7.88 0.63 15.25
CA ALA A 291 -6.89 0.01 16.14
C ALA A 291 -7.13 -1.49 16.31
N SER A 292 -8.38 -1.89 16.43
CA SER A 292 -8.80 -3.30 16.54
C SER A 292 -8.44 -4.10 15.29
N LEU A 293 -8.78 -3.59 14.09
CA LEU A 293 -8.43 -4.22 12.82
C LEU A 293 -6.91 -4.41 12.68
N LYS A 294 -6.13 -3.39 13.02
CA LYS A 294 -4.66 -3.47 13.01
C LYS A 294 -4.14 -4.51 14.01
N SER A 295 -4.73 -4.61 15.20
CA SER A 295 -4.34 -5.61 16.20
C SER A 295 -4.66 -7.05 15.76
N ASN A 296 -5.64 -7.22 14.86
CA ASN A 296 -5.99 -8.48 14.23
C ASN A 296 -5.05 -8.84 13.06
N GLY A 297 -4.05 -7.99 12.76
CA GLY A 297 -3.05 -8.23 11.72
C GLY A 297 -3.38 -7.66 10.36
N HIS A 298 -4.43 -6.84 10.25
CA HIS A 298 -4.80 -6.18 8.99
C HIS A 298 -3.97 -4.93 8.71
N THR A 299 -3.75 -4.66 7.43
CA THR A 299 -3.23 -3.37 6.93
C THR A 299 -4.42 -2.51 6.52
N VAL A 300 -4.70 -1.48 7.31
CA VAL A 300 -5.94 -0.73 7.22
C VAL A 300 -5.76 0.59 6.47
N GLY A 301 -6.50 0.75 5.37
CA GLY A 301 -6.71 2.05 4.72
C GLY A 301 -7.95 2.75 5.31
N MET A 302 -7.88 4.06 5.51
CA MET A 302 -9.03 4.87 5.95
C MET A 302 -9.22 6.05 5.01
N ILE A 303 -10.45 6.25 4.55
CA ILE A 303 -10.84 7.41 3.73
C ILE A 303 -11.83 8.25 4.52
N GLY A 304 -11.53 9.53 4.65
CA GLY A 304 -12.40 10.50 5.33
C GLY A 304 -12.14 11.94 4.87
N ASP A 305 -13.08 12.84 5.15
CA ASP A 305 -13.01 14.26 4.80
C ASP A 305 -13.27 15.17 6.01
N GLY A 306 -13.91 14.66 7.06
CA GLY A 306 -14.33 15.41 8.22
C GLY A 306 -13.30 15.46 9.35
N ILE A 307 -13.47 16.45 10.25
CA ILE A 307 -12.68 16.55 11.50
C ILE A 307 -12.88 15.29 12.36
N ASN A 308 -14.06 14.68 12.29
CA ASN A 308 -14.41 13.46 13.02
C ASN A 308 -13.60 12.24 12.61
N ASP A 309 -12.90 12.30 11.46
CA ASP A 309 -12.09 11.21 10.92
C ASP A 309 -10.62 11.30 11.29
N ILE A 310 -10.16 12.46 11.82
CA ILE A 310 -8.73 12.73 12.09
C ILE A 310 -8.12 11.65 12.98
N LEU A 311 -8.80 11.23 14.05
CA LEU A 311 -8.28 10.21 14.96
C LEU A 311 -8.17 8.84 14.28
N ALA A 312 -9.15 8.47 13.45
CA ALA A 312 -9.16 7.24 12.69
C ALA A 312 -8.08 7.25 11.59
N LEU A 313 -7.95 8.36 10.83
CA LEU A 313 -6.93 8.56 9.82
C LEU A 313 -5.52 8.43 10.42
N LYS A 314 -5.22 9.13 11.52
CA LYS A 314 -3.93 9.02 12.23
C LYS A 314 -3.63 7.60 12.69
N LYS A 315 -4.64 6.81 13.00
CA LYS A 315 -4.46 5.43 13.49
C LYS A 315 -4.30 4.43 12.36
N SER A 316 -4.85 4.70 11.18
CA SER A 316 -4.77 3.82 10.00
C SER A 316 -3.33 3.70 9.47
N ASP A 317 -3.07 2.68 8.66
CA ASP A 317 -1.78 2.51 7.98
C ASP A 317 -1.69 3.37 6.73
N CYS A 318 -2.81 3.53 6.02
CA CYS A 318 -2.90 4.31 4.80
C CYS A 318 -4.05 5.33 4.90
N PRO A 319 -3.80 6.53 5.48
CA PRO A 319 -4.80 7.59 5.56
C PRO A 319 -4.96 8.31 4.23
N ILE A 320 -6.21 8.43 3.76
CA ILE A 320 -6.58 9.06 2.49
C ILE A 320 -7.61 10.15 2.77
N ALA A 321 -7.34 11.39 2.37
CA ALA A 321 -8.27 12.51 2.48
C ALA A 321 -8.88 12.88 1.14
N LEU A 322 -10.11 13.42 1.17
CA LEU A 322 -10.71 14.07 0.01
C LEU A 322 -10.21 15.52 -0.10
N GLY A 323 -10.15 16.06 -1.31
CA GLY A 323 -9.70 17.44 -1.57
C GLY A 323 -10.63 18.50 -0.97
N SER A 324 -11.94 18.20 -0.83
CA SER A 324 -12.91 19.02 -0.10
C SER A 324 -12.76 18.96 1.41
N GLY A 325 -11.99 18.01 1.93
CA GLY A 325 -11.84 17.82 3.37
C GLY A 325 -11.18 19.01 4.06
N ASN A 326 -11.36 19.05 5.39
CA ASN A 326 -10.75 20.07 6.24
C ASN A 326 -9.22 20.01 6.16
N GLU A 327 -8.55 21.17 6.31
CA GLU A 327 -7.08 21.25 6.25
C GLU A 327 -6.41 20.37 7.34
N ALA A 328 -7.03 20.25 8.52
CA ALA A 328 -6.53 19.34 9.57
C ALA A 328 -6.61 17.86 9.15
N THR A 329 -7.65 17.48 8.40
CA THR A 329 -7.79 16.11 7.84
C THR A 329 -6.74 15.86 6.75
N LYS A 330 -6.52 16.84 5.87
CA LYS A 330 -5.48 16.75 4.83
C LYS A 330 -4.08 16.66 5.42
N SER A 331 -3.79 17.37 6.52
CA SER A 331 -2.46 17.39 7.14
C SER A 331 -2.02 16.04 7.71
N VAL A 332 -2.96 15.14 8.01
CA VAL A 332 -2.69 13.80 8.56
C VAL A 332 -2.77 12.69 7.51
N ALA A 333 -3.22 13.02 6.29
CA ALA A 333 -3.37 12.07 5.21
C ALA A 333 -2.05 11.82 4.48
N GLN A 334 -1.82 10.62 4.00
CA GLN A 334 -0.71 10.29 3.09
C GLN A 334 -1.08 10.51 1.62
N PHE A 335 -2.37 10.38 1.30
CA PHE A 335 -2.92 10.67 -0.03
C PHE A 335 -4.05 11.67 0.06
N ILE A 336 -4.11 12.62 -0.90
CA ILE A 336 -5.21 13.57 -1.03
C ILE A 336 -5.80 13.45 -2.44
N LEU A 337 -7.09 13.14 -2.53
CA LEU A 337 -7.83 13.04 -3.79
C LEU A 337 -8.33 14.43 -4.18
N LEU A 338 -7.53 15.18 -4.95
CA LEU A 338 -7.75 16.62 -5.21
C LEU A 338 -9.10 16.96 -5.85
N LYS A 339 -9.67 16.06 -6.65
CA LYS A 339 -10.99 16.26 -7.30
C LYS A 339 -12.15 15.60 -6.57
N ASN A 340 -11.95 15.11 -5.35
CA ASN A 340 -12.94 14.32 -4.60
C ASN A 340 -13.41 13.07 -5.36
N ASP A 341 -12.61 12.65 -6.31
CA ASP A 341 -12.95 11.55 -7.19
C ASP A 341 -12.47 10.23 -6.59
N PHE A 342 -13.39 9.58 -5.91
CA PHE A 342 -13.19 8.24 -5.35
C PHE A 342 -12.91 7.18 -6.44
N SER A 343 -13.28 7.43 -7.70
CA SER A 343 -13.12 6.47 -8.80
C SER A 343 -11.67 6.18 -9.18
N VAL A 344 -10.73 7.00 -8.73
CA VAL A 344 -9.28 6.81 -8.96
C VAL A 344 -8.65 5.76 -8.04
N LEU A 345 -9.31 5.34 -6.96
CA LEU A 345 -8.74 4.41 -5.97
C LEU A 345 -8.29 3.06 -6.57
N PRO A 346 -9.06 2.40 -7.46
CA PRO A 346 -8.59 1.19 -8.12
C PRO A 346 -7.26 1.39 -8.86
N ASP A 347 -7.08 2.52 -9.51
CA ASP A 347 -5.89 2.80 -10.28
C ASP A 347 -4.70 3.17 -9.38
N ILE A 348 -4.95 3.84 -8.25
CA ILE A 348 -3.94 4.08 -7.21
C ILE A 348 -3.44 2.73 -6.65
N LEU A 349 -4.35 1.81 -6.34
CA LEU A 349 -4.00 0.48 -5.84
C LEU A 349 -3.17 -0.33 -6.85
N LYS A 350 -3.57 -0.29 -8.14
CA LYS A 350 -2.80 -0.95 -9.22
C LYS A 350 -1.38 -0.39 -9.32
N GLU A 351 -1.24 0.95 -9.25
CA GLU A 351 0.08 1.58 -9.31
C GLU A 351 0.92 1.25 -8.09
N GLY A 352 0.34 1.25 -6.89
CA GLY A 352 1.01 0.79 -5.67
C GLY A 352 1.54 -0.64 -5.81
N ARG A 353 0.69 -1.57 -6.25
CA ARG A 353 1.09 -2.98 -6.48
C ARG A 353 2.21 -3.11 -7.51
N LYS A 354 2.14 -2.36 -8.61
CA LYS A 354 3.20 -2.33 -9.62
C LYS A 354 4.53 -1.89 -9.02
N VAL A 355 4.54 -0.80 -8.26
CA VAL A 355 5.76 -0.28 -7.62
C VAL A 355 6.35 -1.32 -6.67
N ILE A 356 5.53 -1.92 -5.80
CA ILE A 356 5.98 -2.95 -4.86
C ILE A 356 6.51 -4.20 -5.57
N ASN A 357 5.84 -4.67 -6.61
CA ASN A 357 6.30 -5.82 -7.38
C ASN A 357 7.67 -5.57 -8.01
N ASN A 358 7.86 -4.37 -8.53
CA ASN A 358 9.15 -3.97 -9.11
C ASN A 358 10.24 -3.85 -8.03
N ILE A 359 9.96 -3.20 -6.89
CA ILE A 359 10.89 -3.12 -5.76
C ILE A 359 11.27 -4.51 -5.26
N THR A 360 10.32 -5.41 -5.09
CA THR A 360 10.55 -6.79 -4.63
C THR A 360 11.50 -7.54 -5.56
N ARG A 361 11.34 -7.40 -6.88
CA ARG A 361 12.26 -8.00 -7.86
C ARG A 361 13.67 -7.43 -7.75
N VAL A 362 13.77 -6.11 -7.75
CA VAL A 362 15.06 -5.42 -7.62
C VAL A 362 15.77 -5.82 -6.32
N ALA A 363 15.04 -5.87 -5.21
CA ALA A 363 15.56 -6.30 -3.92
C ALA A 363 16.05 -7.74 -3.96
N SER A 364 15.27 -8.67 -4.51
CA SER A 364 15.64 -10.09 -4.63
C SER A 364 16.91 -10.30 -5.45
N MET A 365 17.07 -9.58 -6.56
CA MET A 365 18.27 -9.66 -7.40
C MET A 365 19.52 -9.11 -6.70
N ASN A 366 19.40 -7.96 -6.04
CA ASN A 366 20.51 -7.36 -5.30
C ASN A 366 20.93 -8.25 -4.11
N LEU A 367 19.97 -8.77 -3.35
CA LEU A 367 20.24 -9.62 -2.20
C LEU A 367 20.84 -10.97 -2.59
N LEU A 368 20.43 -11.54 -3.72
CA LEU A 368 21.08 -12.72 -4.26
C LEU A 368 22.60 -12.52 -4.43
N ARG A 369 23.00 -11.35 -4.99
CA ARG A 369 24.41 -10.97 -5.12
C ARG A 369 25.11 -10.89 -3.76
N VAL A 370 24.51 -10.21 -2.79
CA VAL A 370 25.06 -10.07 -1.44
C VAL A 370 25.24 -11.44 -0.79
N ILE A 371 24.23 -12.32 -0.90
CA ILE A 371 24.25 -13.64 -0.26
C ILE A 371 25.36 -14.53 -0.81
N TYR A 372 25.50 -14.64 -2.15
CA TYR A 372 26.56 -15.50 -2.69
C TYR A 372 27.96 -14.93 -2.41
N THR A 373 28.12 -13.60 -2.45
CA THR A 373 29.41 -12.97 -2.10
C THR A 373 29.75 -13.20 -0.64
N PHE A 374 28.79 -13.05 0.26
CA PHE A 374 28.97 -13.32 1.69
C PHE A 374 29.35 -14.79 1.93
N THR A 375 28.58 -15.73 1.35
CA THR A 375 28.84 -17.18 1.47
C THR A 375 30.24 -17.53 0.97
N LEU A 376 30.60 -17.04 -0.20
CA LEU A 376 31.94 -17.27 -0.78
C LEU A 376 33.02 -16.67 0.12
N THR A 377 32.84 -15.43 0.60
CA THR A 377 33.81 -14.76 1.48
C THR A 377 34.04 -15.54 2.76
N VAL A 378 32.98 -16.01 3.42
CA VAL A 378 33.10 -16.82 4.64
C VAL A 378 33.87 -18.10 4.37
N LEU A 379 33.58 -18.83 3.30
CA LEU A 379 34.29 -20.07 2.94
C LEU A 379 35.78 -19.79 2.62
N LEU A 380 36.09 -18.69 1.94
CA LEU A 380 37.45 -18.30 1.63
C LEU A 380 38.24 -17.88 2.88
N LEU A 381 37.61 -17.18 3.82
CA LEU A 381 38.23 -16.83 5.10
C LEU A 381 38.58 -18.06 5.93
N ILE A 382 37.67 -19.05 6.03
CA ILE A 382 37.88 -20.29 6.75
C ILE A 382 39.05 -21.08 6.14
N THR A 383 39.22 -21.02 4.82
CA THR A 383 40.27 -21.77 4.09
C THR A 383 41.51 -20.96 3.80
N HIS A 384 41.61 -19.72 4.30
CA HIS A 384 42.70 -18.77 4.08
C HIS A 384 43.04 -18.51 2.60
N HIS A 385 41.98 -18.41 1.76
CA HIS A 385 42.13 -18.08 0.35
C HIS A 385 41.68 -16.65 0.07
N LEU A 386 42.31 -16.03 -0.95
CA LEU A 386 41.93 -14.69 -1.42
C LEU A 386 40.68 -14.74 -2.30
N PHE A 387 39.92 -13.64 -2.30
CA PHE A 387 38.75 -13.49 -3.17
C PHE A 387 39.18 -13.44 -4.64
N PRO A 388 38.63 -14.31 -5.52
CA PRO A 388 39.19 -14.52 -6.86
C PRO A 388 38.77 -13.49 -7.90
N LEU A 389 37.68 -12.74 -7.65
CA LEU A 389 37.12 -11.82 -8.63
C LEU A 389 37.62 -10.40 -8.40
N GLU A 390 37.89 -9.70 -9.47
CA GLU A 390 38.19 -8.26 -9.46
C GLU A 390 36.91 -7.44 -9.54
N SER A 391 36.97 -6.17 -9.10
CA SER A 391 35.82 -5.26 -9.11
C SER A 391 35.21 -5.11 -10.50
N ILE A 392 36.00 -5.15 -11.57
CA ILE A 392 35.52 -5.03 -12.94
C ILE A 392 34.65 -6.22 -13.37
N ASN A 393 34.96 -7.43 -12.92
CA ASN A 393 34.16 -8.63 -13.20
C ASN A 393 32.82 -8.56 -12.47
N LEU A 394 32.85 -8.13 -11.19
CA LEU A 394 31.64 -7.93 -10.38
C LEU A 394 30.74 -6.81 -10.95
N MET A 395 31.37 -5.73 -11.44
CA MET A 395 30.66 -4.64 -12.10
C MET A 395 29.98 -5.10 -13.40
N MET A 396 30.67 -5.85 -14.25
CA MET A 396 30.11 -6.42 -15.47
C MET A 396 28.88 -7.28 -15.17
N MET A 397 29.00 -8.23 -14.24
CA MET A 397 27.88 -9.06 -13.82
C MET A 397 26.74 -8.19 -13.27
N GLY A 398 27.06 -7.20 -12.41
CA GLY A 398 26.07 -6.28 -11.85
C GLY A 398 25.30 -5.50 -12.92
N ILE A 399 25.96 -5.04 -13.98
CA ILE A 399 25.32 -4.30 -15.07
C ILE A 399 24.33 -5.20 -15.83
N PHE A 400 24.75 -6.38 -16.29
CA PHE A 400 23.96 -7.23 -17.17
C PHE A 400 22.91 -8.06 -16.45
N THR A 401 23.13 -8.42 -15.19
CA THR A 401 22.21 -9.31 -14.45
C THR A 401 21.30 -8.60 -13.47
N VAL A 402 21.68 -7.41 -13.00
CA VAL A 402 20.93 -6.65 -11.99
C VAL A 402 20.58 -5.25 -12.49
N GLY A 403 21.55 -4.42 -12.82
CA GLY A 403 21.37 -2.98 -13.05
C GLY A 403 20.42 -2.67 -14.21
N ILE A 404 20.82 -3.04 -15.45
CA ILE A 404 19.99 -2.77 -16.64
C ILE A 404 18.66 -3.53 -16.58
N PRO A 405 18.61 -4.84 -16.24
CA PRO A 405 17.34 -5.53 -16.12
C PRO A 405 16.38 -4.88 -15.11
N SER A 406 16.88 -4.50 -13.94
CA SER A 406 16.06 -3.85 -12.92
C SER A 406 15.52 -2.50 -13.38
N ALA A 407 16.37 -1.67 -14.03
CA ALA A 407 15.95 -0.37 -14.56
C ALA A 407 14.87 -0.51 -15.65
N LEU A 408 14.99 -1.50 -16.53
CA LEU A 408 13.99 -1.77 -17.55
C LEU A 408 12.70 -2.34 -16.96
N LEU A 409 12.78 -3.27 -16.01
CA LEU A 409 11.62 -3.93 -15.39
C LEU A 409 10.81 -2.99 -14.51
N VAL A 410 11.39 -1.89 -13.99
CA VAL A 410 10.63 -0.84 -13.28
C VAL A 410 9.56 -0.20 -14.16
N LEU A 411 9.76 -0.18 -15.49
CA LEU A 411 8.78 0.36 -16.44
C LEU A 411 7.63 -0.59 -16.73
N GLU A 412 7.71 -1.85 -16.31
CA GLU A 412 6.68 -2.86 -16.58
C GLU A 412 5.43 -2.67 -15.75
N LYS A 413 4.26 -3.04 -16.33
CA LYS A 413 2.97 -3.03 -15.67
C LYS A 413 2.69 -4.42 -15.05
N ASP A 414 3.04 -4.61 -13.79
CA ASP A 414 2.67 -5.81 -13.02
C ASP A 414 1.73 -5.43 -11.87
N GLU A 415 0.44 -5.50 -12.15
CA GLU A 415 -0.64 -5.05 -11.25
C GLU A 415 -1.16 -6.18 -10.34
N LYS A 416 -0.56 -7.38 -10.39
CA LYS A 416 -1.02 -8.52 -9.61
C LYS A 416 -0.80 -8.30 -8.12
N ARG A 417 -1.76 -8.73 -7.30
CA ARG A 417 -1.59 -8.79 -5.85
C ARG A 417 -0.50 -9.79 -5.51
N ASN A 418 0.48 -9.35 -4.76
CA ASN A 418 1.52 -10.21 -4.21
C ASN A 418 1.07 -10.65 -2.82
N GLU A 419 0.76 -11.93 -2.66
CA GLU A 419 0.33 -12.50 -1.38
C GLU A 419 1.51 -12.77 -0.44
N GLU A 420 2.70 -12.98 -1.01
CA GLU A 420 3.91 -13.23 -0.24
C GLU A 420 4.61 -11.92 0.14
N ASP A 421 5.01 -11.82 1.40
CA ASP A 421 5.86 -10.72 1.88
C ASP A 421 7.23 -10.75 1.19
N ILE A 422 7.84 -9.55 1.03
CA ILE A 422 9.18 -9.38 0.45
C ILE A 422 10.20 -10.31 1.14
N LEU A 423 10.15 -10.37 2.48
CA LEU A 423 11.04 -11.21 3.28
C LEU A 423 10.85 -12.70 3.01
N GLN A 424 9.62 -13.15 2.79
CA GLN A 424 9.35 -14.55 2.41
C GLN A 424 9.93 -14.89 1.04
N LYS A 425 9.76 -14.01 0.05
CA LYS A 425 10.35 -14.19 -1.29
C LYS A 425 11.87 -14.24 -1.26
N ILE A 426 12.50 -13.39 -0.47
CA ILE A 426 13.95 -13.40 -0.29
C ILE A 426 14.39 -14.70 0.35
N ARG A 427 13.75 -15.10 1.44
CA ARG A 427 14.05 -16.35 2.16
C ARG A 427 13.86 -17.58 1.29
N ASN A 428 12.79 -17.63 0.51
CA ASN A 428 12.44 -18.82 -0.27
C ASN A 428 13.24 -18.94 -1.58
N ASN A 429 13.63 -17.82 -2.20
CA ASN A 429 14.28 -17.80 -3.51
C ASN A 429 15.72 -17.31 -3.47
N ALA A 430 16.00 -16.12 -2.94
CA ALA A 430 17.31 -15.49 -3.03
C ALA A 430 18.33 -16.16 -2.08
N LEU A 431 17.92 -16.54 -0.86
CA LEU A 431 18.82 -17.12 0.13
C LEU A 431 19.37 -18.48 -0.30
N PRO A 432 18.54 -19.50 -0.63
CA PRO A 432 19.06 -20.80 -1.03
C PRO A 432 19.86 -20.73 -2.33
N THR A 433 19.38 -19.96 -3.31
CA THR A 433 20.09 -19.78 -4.59
C THR A 433 21.46 -19.13 -4.39
N GLY A 434 21.55 -18.09 -3.55
CA GLY A 434 22.82 -17.42 -3.26
C GLY A 434 23.81 -18.33 -2.55
N ILE A 435 23.36 -19.13 -1.58
CA ILE A 435 24.22 -20.11 -0.90
C ILE A 435 24.74 -21.16 -1.90
N ILE A 436 23.87 -21.71 -2.75
CA ILE A 436 24.24 -22.69 -3.78
C ILE A 436 25.32 -22.12 -4.71
N ILE A 437 25.15 -20.88 -5.19
CA ILE A 437 26.15 -20.20 -6.04
C ILE A 437 27.48 -20.06 -5.29
N GLY A 438 27.46 -19.54 -4.06
CA GLY A 438 28.67 -19.33 -3.25
C GLY A 438 29.45 -20.62 -3.01
N VAL A 439 28.76 -21.71 -2.66
CA VAL A 439 29.34 -23.03 -2.46
C VAL A 439 29.89 -23.60 -3.77
N ALA A 440 29.17 -23.46 -4.87
CA ALA A 440 29.60 -23.95 -6.18
C ALA A 440 30.90 -23.27 -6.66
N ILE A 441 30.98 -21.93 -6.49
CA ILE A 441 32.21 -21.18 -6.83
C ILE A 441 33.37 -21.64 -5.94
N PHE A 442 33.13 -21.83 -4.66
CA PHE A 442 34.13 -22.32 -3.73
C PHE A 442 34.60 -23.75 -4.09
N ALA A 443 33.69 -24.65 -4.44
CA ALA A 443 34.02 -26.00 -4.90
C ALA A 443 34.86 -25.99 -6.17
N MET A 444 34.51 -25.09 -7.12
CA MET A 444 35.30 -24.91 -8.35
C MET A 444 36.70 -24.37 -8.07
N LEU A 445 36.84 -23.43 -7.13
CA LEU A 445 38.17 -22.97 -6.67
C LEU A 445 38.99 -24.13 -6.05
N ALA A 446 38.38 -24.94 -5.17
CA ALA A 446 39.02 -26.05 -4.55
C ALA A 446 39.48 -27.14 -5.59
N LEU A 447 38.64 -27.39 -6.59
CA LEU A 447 38.96 -28.27 -7.70
C LEU A 447 40.10 -27.70 -8.58
N ALA A 448 40.07 -26.43 -8.89
CA ALA A 448 41.13 -25.76 -9.65
C ALA A 448 42.48 -25.77 -8.92
N TYR A 449 42.44 -25.72 -7.59
CA TYR A 449 43.63 -25.84 -6.75
C TYR A 449 44.18 -27.28 -6.72
N LYS A 450 43.31 -28.28 -6.64
CA LYS A 450 43.69 -29.69 -6.52
C LYS A 450 44.11 -30.31 -7.85
N PHE A 451 43.47 -29.88 -8.94
CA PHE A 451 43.72 -30.39 -10.31
C PHE A 451 44.29 -29.27 -11.18
N PRO A 452 45.35 -29.54 -11.99
CA PRO A 452 46.01 -28.53 -12.81
C PRO A 452 45.19 -28.15 -14.06
N ILE A 453 43.87 -27.92 -13.91
CA ILE A 453 42.96 -27.63 -15.02
C ILE A 453 43.29 -26.28 -15.70
N TYR A 454 43.81 -25.34 -14.90
CA TYR A 454 44.21 -24.01 -15.37
C TYR A 454 45.72 -23.82 -15.41
N THR A 455 46.47 -24.87 -15.56
CA THR A 455 47.92 -24.86 -15.67
C THR A 455 48.35 -25.61 -16.91
N SER A 456 49.33 -25.06 -17.65
CA SER A 456 49.98 -25.73 -18.77
C SER A 456 51.50 -25.77 -18.56
N PHE A 457 52.13 -26.80 -19.09
CA PHE A 457 53.56 -26.89 -19.12
C PHE A 457 54.05 -26.36 -20.47
N THR A 458 54.75 -25.22 -20.47
CA THR A 458 55.30 -24.64 -21.69
C THR A 458 56.78 -24.33 -21.45
N ASN A 459 57.66 -24.89 -22.29
CA ASN A 459 59.12 -24.73 -22.21
C ASN A 459 59.75 -25.04 -20.86
N GLY A 460 59.21 -26.04 -20.15
CA GLY A 460 59.72 -26.45 -18.83
C GLY A 460 59.19 -25.60 -17.66
N HIS A 461 58.33 -24.61 -17.88
CA HIS A 461 57.73 -23.75 -16.89
C HIS A 461 56.22 -23.99 -16.76
N VAL A 462 55.71 -23.96 -15.53
CA VAL A 462 54.26 -24.00 -15.27
C VAL A 462 53.66 -22.61 -15.52
N VAL A 463 52.80 -22.53 -16.50
CA VAL A 463 52.05 -21.30 -16.82
C VAL A 463 50.65 -21.41 -16.27
N THR A 464 50.25 -20.48 -15.44
CA THR A 464 48.92 -20.42 -14.86
C THR A 464 47.98 -19.60 -15.72
N HIS A 465 46.87 -20.19 -16.14
CA HIS A 465 45.83 -19.53 -16.93
C HIS A 465 44.79 -18.84 -16.02
N TYR A 466 45.24 -17.87 -15.23
CA TYR A 466 44.38 -17.17 -14.26
C TYR A 466 43.21 -16.42 -14.90
N LYS A 467 43.43 -15.78 -16.05
CA LYS A 467 42.36 -15.08 -16.78
C LYS A 467 41.24 -16.01 -17.23
N GLU A 468 41.57 -17.22 -17.62
CA GLU A 468 40.60 -18.24 -18.03
C GLU A 468 39.77 -18.72 -16.88
N PHE A 469 40.41 -18.94 -15.72
CA PHE A 469 39.70 -19.26 -14.48
C PHE A 469 38.70 -18.17 -14.08
N ILE A 470 39.11 -16.89 -14.06
CA ILE A 470 38.22 -15.74 -13.79
C ILE A 470 37.06 -15.69 -14.79
N SER A 471 37.33 -15.95 -16.06
CA SER A 471 36.31 -15.96 -17.11
C SER A 471 35.25 -17.03 -16.86
N ASP A 472 35.66 -18.23 -16.50
CA ASP A 472 34.77 -19.35 -16.23
C ASP A 472 33.92 -19.10 -14.98
N VAL A 473 34.52 -18.57 -13.90
CA VAL A 473 33.78 -18.15 -12.69
C VAL A 473 32.76 -17.06 -13.00
N THR A 474 33.15 -16.05 -13.76
CA THR A 474 32.28 -14.94 -14.16
C THR A 474 31.12 -15.44 -15.02
N LEU A 475 31.39 -16.36 -15.94
CA LEU A 475 30.36 -16.99 -16.79
C LEU A 475 29.34 -17.78 -15.96
N ILE A 476 29.80 -18.59 -15.02
CA ILE A 476 28.92 -19.39 -14.16
C ILE A 476 28.03 -18.49 -13.32
N ILE A 477 28.59 -17.50 -12.64
CA ILE A 477 27.82 -16.57 -11.80
C ILE A 477 26.80 -15.82 -12.65
N GLY A 478 27.21 -15.23 -13.77
CA GLY A 478 26.34 -14.45 -14.64
C GLY A 478 25.21 -15.31 -15.23
N SER A 479 25.49 -16.54 -15.65
CA SER A 479 24.49 -17.46 -16.19
C SER A 479 23.46 -17.86 -15.15
N VAL A 480 23.89 -18.17 -13.91
CA VAL A 480 22.96 -18.51 -12.82
C VAL A 480 22.15 -17.30 -12.37
N GLN A 481 22.75 -16.11 -12.37
CA GLN A 481 22.01 -14.87 -12.08
C GLN A 481 20.96 -14.56 -13.17
N LEU A 482 21.28 -14.72 -14.44
CA LEU A 482 20.32 -14.56 -15.54
C LEU A 482 19.19 -15.59 -15.47
N PHE A 483 19.50 -16.82 -15.05
CA PHE A 483 18.47 -17.82 -14.80
C PHE A 483 17.60 -17.46 -13.58
N SER A 484 18.18 -16.92 -12.52
CA SER A 484 17.42 -16.42 -11.36
C SER A 484 16.53 -15.23 -11.74
N LEU A 485 17.01 -14.34 -12.60
CA LEU A 485 16.21 -13.27 -13.18
C LEU A 485 15.00 -13.84 -13.95
N TYR A 486 15.23 -14.88 -14.76
CA TYR A 486 14.14 -15.58 -15.46
C TYR A 486 13.09 -16.15 -14.50
N LEU A 487 13.50 -16.79 -13.40
CA LEU A 487 12.57 -17.32 -12.39
C LEU A 487 11.76 -16.21 -11.70
N LEU A 488 12.41 -15.11 -11.32
CA LEU A 488 11.77 -13.95 -10.70
C LEU A 488 10.78 -13.21 -11.63
N CYS A 489 10.97 -13.36 -12.94
CA CYS A 489 10.12 -12.73 -13.95
C CYS A 489 8.92 -13.58 -14.38
N ARG A 490 8.70 -14.76 -13.80
CA ARG A 490 7.53 -15.59 -14.11
C ARG A 490 6.24 -15.01 -13.51
N PRO A 491 5.10 -15.12 -14.21
CA PRO A 491 4.91 -15.54 -15.60
C PRO A 491 5.50 -14.55 -16.60
N LEU A 492 6.07 -15.07 -17.70
CA LEU A 492 6.75 -14.24 -18.69
C LEU A 492 5.78 -13.41 -19.53
N SER A 493 5.90 -12.09 -19.47
CA SER A 493 5.35 -11.18 -20.48
C SER A 493 6.28 -11.08 -21.70
N ARG A 494 5.75 -10.59 -22.82
CA ARG A 494 6.60 -10.32 -24.01
C ARG A 494 7.75 -9.38 -23.67
N PHE A 495 7.50 -8.37 -22.89
CA PHE A 495 8.52 -7.40 -22.45
C PHE A 495 9.60 -8.06 -21.59
N ARG A 496 9.23 -8.88 -20.60
CA ARG A 496 10.17 -9.64 -19.76
C ARG A 496 11.04 -10.56 -20.59
N ALA A 497 10.44 -11.28 -21.55
CA ALA A 497 11.17 -12.17 -22.43
C ALA A 497 12.22 -11.41 -23.26
N ILE A 498 11.87 -10.24 -23.82
CA ILE A 498 12.80 -9.39 -24.58
C ILE A 498 13.96 -8.93 -23.70
N VAL A 499 13.66 -8.42 -22.48
CA VAL A 499 14.69 -7.96 -21.54
C VAL A 499 15.64 -9.10 -21.18
N ILE A 500 15.13 -10.27 -20.79
CA ILE A 500 15.96 -11.40 -20.37
C ILE A 500 16.80 -11.91 -21.55
N THR A 501 16.20 -12.10 -22.72
CA THR A 501 16.91 -12.59 -23.91
C THR A 501 17.97 -11.57 -24.37
N GLY A 502 17.63 -10.29 -24.36
CA GLY A 502 18.58 -9.21 -24.71
C GLY A 502 19.76 -9.15 -23.74
N MET A 503 19.51 -9.22 -22.43
CA MET A 503 20.58 -9.22 -21.43
C MET A 503 21.44 -10.48 -21.52
N THR A 504 20.82 -11.63 -21.76
CA THR A 504 21.55 -12.89 -21.99
C THR A 504 22.46 -12.76 -23.23
N ALA A 505 21.93 -12.28 -24.34
CA ALA A 505 22.71 -12.09 -25.57
C ALA A 505 23.85 -11.08 -25.37
N LEU A 506 23.61 -9.98 -24.67
CA LEU A 506 24.64 -8.98 -24.38
C LEU A 506 25.73 -9.54 -23.46
N PHE A 507 25.34 -10.24 -22.39
CA PHE A 507 26.29 -10.87 -21.45
C PHE A 507 27.21 -11.87 -22.15
N TYR A 508 26.64 -12.81 -22.89
CA TYR A 508 27.45 -13.77 -23.65
C TYR A 508 28.22 -13.11 -24.81
N GLY A 509 27.66 -12.09 -25.44
CA GLY A 509 28.30 -11.31 -26.49
C GLY A 509 29.60 -10.66 -26.05
N THR A 510 29.76 -10.31 -24.77
CA THR A 510 31.01 -9.73 -24.24
C THR A 510 32.21 -10.67 -24.44
N TYR A 511 32.03 -11.97 -24.47
CA TYR A 511 33.08 -12.97 -24.64
C TYR A 511 33.55 -13.13 -26.10
N PHE A 512 32.79 -12.63 -27.08
CA PHE A 512 33.13 -12.72 -28.51
C PHE A 512 33.80 -11.47 -29.05
N ILE A 513 33.81 -10.36 -28.31
CA ILE A 513 34.33 -9.07 -28.75
C ILE A 513 35.71 -8.84 -28.11
N GLU A 514 36.78 -9.03 -28.85
CA GLU A 514 38.16 -8.96 -28.34
C GLU A 514 38.51 -7.66 -27.59
N PRO A 515 38.14 -6.45 -28.02
CA PRO A 515 38.37 -5.25 -27.23
C PRO A 515 37.68 -5.26 -25.88
N VAL A 516 36.47 -5.85 -25.80
CA VAL A 516 35.69 -5.95 -24.57
C VAL A 516 36.29 -6.96 -23.61
N THR A 517 36.71 -8.13 -24.12
CA THR A 517 37.37 -9.14 -23.28
C THR A 517 38.70 -8.62 -22.72
N LYS A 518 39.47 -7.87 -23.50
CA LYS A 518 40.71 -7.23 -23.02
C LYS A 518 40.42 -6.20 -21.92
N PHE A 519 39.42 -5.35 -22.12
CA PHE A 519 39.01 -4.35 -21.14
C PHE A 519 38.51 -4.97 -19.82
N LEU A 520 37.72 -6.03 -19.91
CA LEU A 520 37.14 -6.74 -18.75
C LEU A 520 38.13 -7.73 -18.08
N GLY A 521 39.34 -7.92 -18.65
CA GLY A 521 40.31 -8.87 -18.11
C GLY A 521 39.90 -10.34 -18.21
N ILE A 522 38.92 -10.67 -19.08
CA ILE A 522 38.43 -12.04 -19.31
C ILE A 522 39.05 -12.65 -20.59
N ALA A 523 39.08 -13.98 -20.64
CA ALA A 523 39.53 -14.71 -21.81
C ALA A 523 38.37 -14.84 -22.84
N PRO A 524 38.69 -14.69 -24.18
CA PRO A 524 37.68 -14.90 -25.19
C PRO A 524 37.25 -16.37 -25.28
N PHE A 525 36.09 -16.61 -25.88
CA PHE A 525 35.59 -17.94 -26.15
C PHE A 525 36.51 -18.77 -27.00
N THR A 526 37.05 -19.87 -26.45
CA THR A 526 37.74 -20.92 -27.20
C THR A 526 37.03 -22.23 -27.04
N SER A 527 36.80 -22.97 -28.12
CA SER A 527 35.78 -23.99 -28.30
C SER A 527 35.80 -25.21 -27.32
N PHE A 528 36.91 -25.53 -26.67
CA PHE A 528 37.02 -26.73 -25.81
C PHE A 528 36.82 -26.45 -24.31
N ARG A 529 37.15 -25.28 -23.85
CA ARG A 529 37.08 -24.91 -22.42
C ARG A 529 35.64 -24.60 -21.95
N PHE A 530 34.77 -24.36 -22.91
CA PHE A 530 33.35 -24.02 -22.67
C PHE A 530 32.52 -25.12 -22.01
N LEU A 531 32.93 -26.36 -22.20
CA LEU A 531 32.17 -27.54 -21.71
C LEU A 531 32.08 -27.60 -20.19
N ILE A 532 33.16 -27.21 -19.48
CA ILE A 532 33.21 -27.29 -18.02
C ILE A 532 32.27 -26.26 -17.37
N PRO A 533 32.41 -24.94 -17.61
CA PRO A 533 31.52 -23.98 -17.01
C PRO A 533 30.07 -24.17 -17.45
N THR A 534 29.82 -24.55 -18.70
CA THR A 534 28.47 -24.83 -19.20
C THR A 534 27.84 -26.03 -18.48
N SER A 535 28.58 -27.12 -18.24
CA SER A 535 28.09 -28.27 -17.51
C SER A 535 27.78 -27.93 -16.05
N ILE A 536 28.62 -27.14 -15.41
CA ILE A 536 28.40 -26.65 -14.04
C ILE A 536 27.15 -25.73 -14.00
N CYS A 537 26.99 -24.82 -14.94
CA CYS A 537 25.79 -23.96 -15.05
C CYS A 537 24.51 -24.80 -15.19
N ILE A 538 24.50 -25.80 -16.07
CA ILE A 538 23.36 -26.70 -16.26
C ILE A 538 23.04 -27.42 -14.95
N LEU A 539 24.04 -27.99 -14.27
CA LEU A 539 23.85 -28.66 -13.00
C LEU A 539 23.27 -27.75 -11.93
N LEU A 540 23.81 -26.54 -11.76
CA LEU A 540 23.30 -25.54 -10.83
C LEU A 540 21.88 -25.12 -11.13
N ILE A 541 21.56 -24.90 -12.40
CA ILE A 541 20.19 -24.57 -12.85
C ILE A 541 19.22 -25.71 -12.51
N LEU A 542 19.63 -26.97 -12.69
CA LEU A 542 18.81 -28.14 -12.34
C LEU A 542 18.59 -28.23 -10.82
N ILE A 543 19.62 -28.00 -10.00
CA ILE A 543 19.52 -27.99 -8.53
C ILE A 543 18.57 -26.88 -8.07
N ILE A 544 18.74 -25.66 -8.57
CA ILE A 544 17.89 -24.51 -8.22
C ILE A 544 16.44 -24.78 -8.65
N ARG A 545 16.23 -25.36 -9.82
CA ARG A 545 14.90 -25.71 -10.30
C ARG A 545 14.24 -26.79 -9.44
N ALA A 546 14.98 -27.78 -9.01
CA ALA A 546 14.48 -28.83 -8.12
C ALA A 546 14.06 -28.26 -6.76
N ASP A 547 14.85 -27.35 -6.17
CA ASP A 547 14.51 -26.68 -4.91
C ASP A 547 13.25 -25.82 -5.03
N VAL A 548 13.06 -25.12 -6.14
CA VAL A 548 11.85 -24.31 -6.42
C VAL A 548 10.62 -25.20 -6.62
N ILE A 549 10.76 -26.36 -7.29
CA ILE A 549 9.63 -27.29 -7.49
C ILE A 549 9.23 -27.99 -6.19
N LEU A 550 10.18 -28.29 -5.32
CA LEU A 550 9.91 -28.94 -4.03
C LEU A 550 9.23 -27.99 -3.02
N LYS A 551 9.30 -26.70 -3.24
CA LYS A 551 8.69 -25.65 -2.38
C LYS A 551 7.41 -25.06 -2.94
N SER A 552 7.07 -25.31 -4.21
CA SER A 552 5.80 -24.94 -4.87
C SER A 552 4.76 -26.07 -4.72
#